data_dd3b6dae480805c7cafca6582e6a840a
#
_entry.id   dd3b6dae480805c7cafca6582e6a840a
#
_cell.length_a   1.000
_cell.length_b   1.000
_cell.length_c   1.000
_cell.angle_alpha   90.00
_cell.angle_beta   90.00
_cell.angle_gamma   90.00
#
_symmetry.space_group_name_H-M   'P 1'
#
loop_
_entity.id
_entity.type
_entity.pdbx_description
1 polymer ?
#
loop_
_entity_poly.entity_id
_entity_poly.type
_entity_poly.pdbx_seq_one_letter_code
_entity_poly.pdbx_strand_id
1 'polypeptide(L)'
;VEYYAQFIYDKYLRRELINTGYEIVSDAMKEDLDTDATAQIETAEKKLFELSNHGESQGGFIDFAEALTSSLGQIEQAYQKDGKISGLPSGLDALDEKTGGLNNSDLIIIAGRPAMGKTALATNIAYNVAEFMSHDKSVDPKSRGVAFFSLEMSADQLAGRILSTVTQTPGHKMLSLIHISEPTRPY
;
A
#
# COMPACT_ATOMS: atom_id res chain seq x y z
N VAL A 1 -16.06 -32.26 9.29
CA VAL A 1 -16.66 -31.84 8.02
C VAL A 1 -15.77 -30.78 7.33
N GLU A 2 -15.29 -29.76 8.04
CA GLU A 2 -14.43 -28.70 7.51
C GLU A 2 -13.14 -29.20 6.87
N TYR A 3 -12.44 -30.14 7.51
CA TYR A 3 -11.19 -30.72 6.98
C TYR A 3 -11.36 -31.36 5.60
N TYR A 4 -12.46 -32.09 5.36
CA TYR A 4 -12.74 -32.68 4.07
C TYR A 4 -13.10 -31.65 3.01
N ALA A 5 -13.82 -30.58 3.39
CA ALA A 5 -14.15 -29.49 2.50
C ALA A 5 -12.88 -28.76 2.03
N GLN A 6 -11.97 -28.49 2.94
CA GLN A 6 -10.70 -27.84 2.66
C GLN A 6 -9.79 -28.72 1.75
N PHE A 7 -9.78 -30.03 2.00
CA PHE A 7 -9.05 -30.98 1.15
C PHE A 7 -9.61 -31.04 -0.27
N ILE A 8 -10.93 -31.08 -0.42
CA ILE A 8 -11.59 -31.08 -1.75
C ILE A 8 -11.29 -29.76 -2.47
N TYR A 9 -11.34 -28.64 -1.77
CA TYR A 9 -11.04 -27.33 -2.30
C TYR A 9 -9.57 -27.21 -2.76
N ASP A 10 -8.59 -27.69 -1.98
CA ASP A 10 -7.19 -27.77 -2.39
C ASP A 10 -7.01 -28.58 -3.68
N LYS A 11 -7.71 -29.71 -3.80
CA LYS A 11 -7.69 -30.53 -5.03
C LYS A 11 -8.32 -29.81 -6.22
N TYR A 12 -9.37 -29.03 -6.00
CA TYR A 12 -9.99 -28.21 -7.03
C TYR A 12 -9.01 -27.14 -7.51
N LEU A 13 -8.41 -26.36 -6.61
CA LEU A 13 -7.43 -25.32 -6.96
C LEU A 13 -6.24 -25.88 -7.74
N ARG A 14 -5.74 -27.06 -7.36
CA ARG A 14 -4.65 -27.72 -8.10
C ARG A 14 -5.05 -28.11 -9.52
N ARG A 15 -6.29 -28.53 -9.73
CA ARG A 15 -6.80 -28.83 -11.08
C ARG A 15 -6.93 -27.58 -11.92
N GLU A 16 -7.47 -26.51 -11.35
CA GLU A 16 -7.57 -25.21 -12.03
C GLU A 16 -6.19 -24.65 -12.37
N LEU A 17 -5.22 -24.76 -11.46
CA LEU A 17 -3.84 -24.35 -11.73
C LEU A 17 -3.20 -25.14 -12.88
N ILE A 18 -3.45 -26.45 -12.95
CA ILE A 18 -2.98 -27.30 -14.06
C ILE A 18 -3.64 -26.86 -15.37
N ASN A 19 -4.95 -26.64 -15.39
CA ASN A 19 -5.69 -26.20 -16.57
C ASN A 19 -5.18 -24.85 -17.06
N THR A 20 -5.02 -23.87 -16.17
CA THR A 20 -4.45 -22.55 -16.46
C THR A 20 -3.03 -22.67 -17.03
N GLY A 21 -2.20 -23.55 -16.46
CA GLY A 21 -0.86 -23.83 -16.98
C GLY A 21 -0.88 -24.37 -18.41
N TYR A 22 -1.77 -25.32 -18.73
CA TYR A 22 -1.94 -25.82 -20.11
C TYR A 22 -2.43 -24.73 -21.07
N GLU A 23 -3.34 -23.87 -20.65
CA GLU A 23 -3.80 -22.74 -21.46
C GLU A 23 -2.65 -21.77 -21.76
N ILE A 24 -1.86 -21.40 -20.76
CA ILE A 24 -0.70 -20.52 -20.92
C ILE A 24 0.30 -21.11 -21.91
N VAL A 25 0.61 -22.40 -21.78
CA VAL A 25 1.53 -23.10 -22.72
C VAL A 25 0.92 -23.13 -24.13
N SER A 26 -0.36 -23.45 -24.25
CA SER A 26 -1.06 -23.49 -25.53
C SER A 26 -1.08 -22.12 -26.21
N ASP A 27 -1.34 -21.06 -25.46
CA ASP A 27 -1.39 -19.69 -25.97
C ASP A 27 0.01 -19.21 -26.38
N ALA A 28 1.05 -19.56 -25.64
CA ALA A 28 2.43 -19.24 -25.95
C ALA A 28 2.96 -19.99 -27.19
N MET A 29 2.40 -21.17 -27.51
CA MET A 29 2.77 -21.96 -28.70
C MET A 29 2.03 -21.52 -29.97
N LYS A 30 1.01 -20.68 -29.87
CA LYS A 30 0.32 -20.13 -31.04
C LYS A 30 1.21 -19.03 -31.64
N GLU A 31 1.63 -19.24 -32.87
CA GLU A 31 2.29 -18.19 -33.68
C GLU A 31 1.21 -17.23 -34.19
N ASP A 32 0.76 -16.33 -33.35
CA ASP A 32 -0.15 -15.26 -33.72
C ASP A 32 0.67 -13.96 -33.91
N LEU A 33 0.72 -13.48 -35.13
CA LEU A 33 1.49 -12.29 -35.51
C LEU A 33 0.94 -11.00 -34.91
N ASP A 34 -0.29 -11.03 -34.42
CA ASP A 34 -1.00 -9.87 -33.87
C ASP A 34 -0.95 -9.78 -32.33
N THR A 35 -0.45 -10.82 -31.65
CA THR A 35 -0.42 -10.88 -30.18
C THR A 35 1.01 -10.75 -29.68
N ASP A 36 1.32 -9.61 -29.05
CA ASP A 36 2.63 -9.39 -28.40
C ASP A 36 2.81 -10.29 -27.16
N ALA A 37 4.04 -10.77 -26.95
CA ALA A 37 4.41 -11.59 -25.80
C ALA A 37 4.05 -10.92 -24.45
N THR A 38 4.14 -9.58 -24.39
CA THR A 38 3.75 -8.80 -23.21
C THR A 38 2.26 -8.96 -22.90
N ALA A 39 1.40 -8.91 -23.93
CA ALA A 39 -0.04 -9.10 -23.75
C ALA A 39 -0.40 -10.54 -23.31
N GLN A 40 0.37 -11.52 -23.75
CA GLN A 40 0.22 -12.91 -23.28
C GLN A 40 0.59 -13.05 -21.79
N ILE A 41 1.66 -12.39 -21.36
CA ILE A 41 2.07 -12.35 -19.94
C ILE A 41 0.99 -11.69 -19.09
N GLU A 42 0.47 -10.53 -19.48
CA GLU A 42 -0.61 -9.86 -18.75
C GLU A 42 -1.87 -10.73 -18.63
N THR A 43 -2.21 -11.46 -19.69
CA THR A 43 -3.35 -12.40 -19.67
C THR A 43 -3.10 -13.57 -18.72
N ALA A 44 -1.88 -14.10 -18.68
CA ALA A 44 -1.49 -15.17 -17.75
C ALA A 44 -1.52 -14.68 -16.30
N GLU A 45 -0.98 -13.50 -16.02
CA GLU A 45 -1.01 -12.88 -14.69
C GLU A 45 -2.45 -12.68 -14.21
N LYS A 46 -3.33 -12.18 -15.07
CA LYS A 46 -4.74 -11.99 -14.73
C LYS A 46 -5.43 -13.31 -14.37
N LYS A 47 -5.23 -14.38 -15.15
CA LYS A 47 -5.80 -15.69 -14.87
C LYS A 47 -5.30 -16.26 -13.53
N LEU A 48 -4.00 -16.13 -13.25
CA LEU A 48 -3.40 -16.60 -11.99
C LEU A 48 -3.91 -15.77 -10.78
N PHE A 49 -4.08 -14.47 -10.95
CA PHE A 49 -4.64 -13.59 -9.93
C PHE A 49 -6.10 -13.91 -9.63
N GLU A 50 -6.92 -14.17 -10.66
CA GLU A 50 -8.30 -14.60 -10.50
C GLU A 50 -8.38 -15.93 -9.74
N LEU A 51 -7.51 -16.89 -10.07
CA LEU A 51 -7.43 -18.16 -9.37
C LEU A 51 -7.02 -18.01 -7.91
N SER A 52 -6.08 -17.14 -7.62
CA SER A 52 -5.64 -16.80 -6.24
C SER A 52 -6.78 -16.21 -5.41
N ASN A 53 -7.56 -15.32 -6.01
CA ASN A 53 -8.67 -14.65 -5.32
C ASN A 53 -9.92 -15.54 -5.13
N HIS A 54 -10.06 -16.63 -5.88
CA HIS A 54 -11.16 -17.60 -5.67
C HIS A 54 -11.11 -18.27 -4.28
N GLY A 55 -9.95 -18.25 -3.61
CA GLY A 55 -9.78 -18.76 -2.25
C GLY A 55 -10.10 -17.76 -1.15
N GLU A 56 -10.01 -16.48 -1.45
CA GLU A 56 -10.24 -15.38 -0.51
C GLU A 56 -11.61 -14.72 -0.67
N SER A 57 -12.58 -15.41 -1.27
CA SER A 57 -13.98 -14.96 -1.25
C SER A 57 -14.55 -15.05 0.18
N GLN A 58 -13.85 -14.43 1.14
CA GLN A 58 -14.38 -14.02 2.45
C GLN A 58 -15.31 -12.79 2.32
N GLY A 59 -15.75 -12.47 1.10
CA GLY A 59 -16.86 -11.58 0.85
C GLY A 59 -18.21 -12.28 0.93
N GLY A 60 -18.34 -13.31 1.79
CA GLY A 60 -19.64 -13.91 2.14
C GLY A 60 -20.50 -12.88 2.88
N PHE A 61 -21.82 -13.02 2.78
CA PHE A 61 -22.73 -12.24 3.60
C PHE A 61 -22.36 -12.46 5.08
N ILE A 62 -21.95 -11.39 5.75
CA ILE A 62 -21.70 -11.39 7.20
C ILE A 62 -23.06 -11.15 7.87
N ASP A 63 -23.40 -11.92 8.88
CA ASP A 63 -24.62 -11.69 9.66
C ASP A 63 -24.53 -10.31 10.32
N PHE A 64 -25.62 -9.56 10.25
CA PHE A 64 -25.68 -8.20 10.81
C PHE A 64 -25.34 -8.17 12.31
N ALA A 65 -25.72 -9.21 13.05
CA ALA A 65 -25.39 -9.32 14.48
C ALA A 65 -23.86 -9.43 14.70
N GLU A 66 -23.17 -10.16 13.86
CA GLU A 66 -21.70 -10.29 13.90
C GLU A 66 -21.03 -8.98 13.53
N ALA A 67 -21.47 -8.32 12.46
CA ALA A 67 -20.98 -7.00 12.04
C ALA A 67 -21.20 -5.94 13.14
N LEU A 68 -22.37 -5.95 13.77
CA LEU A 68 -22.71 -5.05 14.87
C LEU A 68 -21.80 -5.28 16.09
N THR A 69 -21.56 -6.52 16.45
CA THR A 69 -20.68 -6.88 17.57
C THR A 69 -19.26 -6.42 17.33
N SER A 70 -18.74 -6.61 16.10
CA SER A 70 -17.42 -6.12 15.68
C SER A 70 -17.33 -4.59 15.76
N SER A 71 -18.37 -3.89 15.27
CA SER A 71 -18.42 -2.42 15.31
C SER A 71 -18.47 -1.87 16.74
N LEU A 72 -19.25 -2.50 17.62
CA LEU A 72 -19.30 -2.12 19.03
C LEU A 72 -17.95 -2.29 19.72
N GLY A 73 -17.23 -3.38 19.42
CA GLY A 73 -15.88 -3.60 19.93
C GLY A 73 -14.88 -2.52 19.46
N GLN A 74 -14.98 -2.07 18.21
CA GLN A 74 -14.15 -0.98 17.68
C GLN A 74 -14.48 0.35 18.38
N ILE A 75 -15.77 0.66 18.58
CA ILE A 75 -16.21 1.87 19.27
C ILE A 75 -15.72 1.87 20.72
N GLU A 76 -15.84 0.74 21.42
CA GLU A 76 -15.38 0.61 22.79
C GLU A 76 -13.86 0.80 22.92
N GLN A 77 -13.08 0.20 22.01
CA GLN A 77 -11.64 0.43 21.96
C GLN A 77 -11.27 1.88 21.64
N ALA A 78 -12.00 2.54 20.76
CA ALA A 78 -11.80 3.95 20.46
C ALA A 78 -12.13 4.84 21.68
N TYR A 79 -13.18 4.50 22.42
CA TYR A 79 -13.58 5.22 23.64
C TYR A 79 -12.55 5.07 24.78
N GLN A 80 -11.95 3.89 24.91
CA GLN A 80 -10.92 3.62 25.92
C GLN A 80 -9.57 4.30 25.62
N LYS A 81 -9.34 4.73 24.38
CA LYS A 81 -8.10 5.45 23.98
C LYS A 81 -8.05 6.91 24.41
N ASP A 82 -8.97 7.38 25.25
CA ASP A 82 -8.94 8.69 25.93
C ASP A 82 -8.58 9.86 25.00
N GLY A 83 -9.42 10.12 23.99
CA GLY A 83 -9.23 11.23 23.02
C GLY A 83 -8.10 11.05 22.01
N LYS A 84 -7.48 9.88 21.93
CA LYS A 84 -6.53 9.53 20.88
C LYS A 84 -7.28 9.13 19.62
N ILE A 85 -6.72 9.56 18.50
CA ILE A 85 -7.19 9.27 17.15
C ILE A 85 -7.40 7.77 16.97
N SER A 86 -8.54 7.36 16.39
CA SER A 86 -8.89 5.93 16.18
C SER A 86 -8.03 5.28 15.11
N GLY A 87 -7.70 6.03 14.05
CA GLY A 87 -6.86 5.62 12.93
C GLY A 87 -5.38 5.94 13.12
N LEU A 88 -4.60 5.76 12.05
CA LEU A 88 -3.21 6.19 12.00
C LEU A 88 -3.12 7.72 11.89
N PRO A 89 -2.26 8.40 12.67
CA PRO A 89 -2.11 9.84 12.59
C PRO A 89 -1.47 10.24 11.24
N SER A 90 -2.05 11.22 10.58
CA SER A 90 -1.46 11.84 9.38
C SER A 90 -0.27 12.76 9.72
N GLY A 91 -0.12 13.13 11.00
CA GLY A 91 0.82 14.12 11.48
C GLY A 91 0.37 15.57 11.25
N LEU A 92 -0.91 15.75 10.91
CA LEU A 92 -1.55 17.07 10.75
C LEU A 92 -2.74 17.13 11.71
N ASP A 93 -2.54 17.74 12.87
CA ASP A 93 -3.52 17.76 13.97
C ASP A 93 -4.93 18.18 13.52
N ALA A 94 -5.02 19.26 12.74
CA ALA A 94 -6.30 19.76 12.25
C ALA A 94 -7.01 18.81 11.26
N LEU A 95 -6.27 17.98 10.55
CA LEU A 95 -6.82 16.94 9.67
C LEU A 95 -7.26 15.73 10.52
N ASP A 96 -6.40 15.31 11.41
CA ASP A 96 -6.61 14.15 12.27
C ASP A 96 -7.81 14.36 13.21
N GLU A 97 -8.01 15.58 13.75
CA GLU A 97 -9.17 15.95 14.55
C GLU A 97 -10.49 15.81 13.76
N LYS A 98 -10.46 16.10 12.45
CA LYS A 98 -11.67 16.04 11.60
C LYS A 98 -11.96 14.66 11.05
N THR A 99 -10.92 13.87 10.76
CA THR A 99 -11.06 12.56 10.12
C THR A 99 -11.01 11.40 11.11
N GLY A 100 -10.55 11.63 12.34
CA GLY A 100 -10.23 10.56 13.29
C GLY A 100 -8.96 9.80 12.94
N GLY A 101 -8.12 10.36 12.05
CA GLY A 101 -6.94 9.71 11.48
C GLY A 101 -7.26 8.91 10.21
N LEU A 102 -6.27 8.14 9.73
CA LEU A 102 -6.39 7.29 8.56
C LEU A 102 -6.84 5.89 8.99
N ASN A 103 -8.02 5.47 8.56
CA ASN A 103 -8.57 4.17 8.95
C ASN A 103 -8.35 3.12 7.87
N ASN A 104 -8.38 1.85 8.27
CA ASN A 104 -8.29 0.73 7.35
C ASN A 104 -9.46 0.76 6.35
N SER A 105 -9.17 0.41 5.10
CA SER A 105 -10.14 0.36 3.99
C SER A 105 -10.64 1.73 3.51
N ASP A 106 -10.15 2.84 4.04
CA ASP A 106 -10.49 4.17 3.55
C ASP A 106 -9.79 4.50 2.23
N LEU A 107 -10.51 5.10 1.31
CA LEU A 107 -9.98 5.74 0.12
C LEU A 107 -10.01 7.26 0.31
N ILE A 108 -8.83 7.86 0.46
CA ILE A 108 -8.69 9.31 0.66
C ILE A 108 -8.19 9.96 -0.62
N ILE A 109 -8.97 10.89 -1.17
CA ILE A 109 -8.64 11.58 -2.43
C ILE A 109 -8.19 13.00 -2.12
N ILE A 110 -6.96 13.35 -2.50
CA ILE A 110 -6.41 14.70 -2.42
C ILE A 110 -6.45 15.35 -3.80
N ALA A 111 -7.29 16.36 -3.97
CA ALA A 111 -7.45 17.08 -5.22
C ALA A 111 -7.02 18.55 -5.07
N GLY A 112 -6.55 19.13 -6.17
CA GLY A 112 -6.16 20.55 -6.22
C GLY A 112 -5.57 20.91 -7.59
N ARG A 113 -5.45 22.19 -7.87
CA ARG A 113 -4.83 22.69 -9.11
C ARG A 113 -3.36 22.28 -9.19
N PRO A 114 -2.76 22.23 -10.38
CA PRO A 114 -1.32 22.04 -10.53
C PRO A 114 -0.52 23.01 -9.65
N ALA A 115 0.62 22.56 -9.14
CA ALA A 115 1.53 23.32 -8.26
C ALA A 115 0.97 23.74 -6.87
N MET A 116 -0.20 23.24 -6.45
CA MET A 116 -0.77 23.52 -5.13
C MET A 116 -0.20 22.64 -4.00
N GLY A 117 0.82 21.85 -4.25
CA GLY A 117 1.51 21.06 -3.23
C GLY A 117 0.88 19.72 -2.88
N LYS A 118 0.00 19.15 -3.72
CA LYS A 118 -0.62 17.83 -3.51
C LYS A 118 0.40 16.74 -3.17
N THR A 119 1.43 16.62 -4.01
CA THR A 119 2.48 15.60 -3.82
C THR A 119 3.29 15.87 -2.55
N ALA A 120 3.54 17.15 -2.21
CA ALA A 120 4.23 17.50 -0.97
C ALA A 120 3.42 17.09 0.27
N LEU A 121 2.10 17.35 0.25
CA LEU A 121 1.19 16.94 1.32
C LEU A 121 1.16 15.41 1.46
N ALA A 122 0.96 14.69 0.36
CA ALA A 122 0.93 13.23 0.35
C ALA A 122 2.25 12.61 0.86
N THR A 123 3.39 13.18 0.45
CA THR A 123 4.72 12.72 0.89
C THR A 123 4.92 12.95 2.39
N ASN A 124 4.48 14.11 2.92
CA ASN A 124 4.57 14.40 4.34
C ASN A 124 3.68 13.47 5.17
N ILE A 125 2.45 13.23 4.75
CA ILE A 125 1.55 12.27 5.41
C ILE A 125 2.19 10.88 5.40
N ALA A 126 2.68 10.41 4.25
CA ALA A 126 3.33 9.10 4.13
C ALA A 126 4.55 8.97 5.06
N TYR A 127 5.37 10.01 5.15
CA TYR A 127 6.51 10.05 6.07
C TYR A 127 6.07 10.00 7.54
N ASN A 128 5.12 10.84 7.95
CA ASN A 128 4.63 10.89 9.32
C ASN A 128 4.02 9.56 9.75
N VAL A 129 3.25 8.91 8.87
CA VAL A 129 2.69 7.56 9.12
C VAL A 129 3.80 6.54 9.28
N ALA A 130 4.81 6.54 8.40
CA ALA A 130 5.93 5.61 8.48
C ALA A 130 6.75 5.82 9.77
N GLU A 131 6.98 7.07 10.16
CA GLU A 131 7.66 7.42 11.41
C GLU A 131 6.86 6.94 12.62
N PHE A 132 5.57 7.22 12.66
CA PHE A 132 4.68 6.74 13.73
C PHE A 132 4.72 5.21 13.85
N MET A 133 4.55 4.50 12.73
CA MET A 133 4.57 3.03 12.70
C MET A 133 5.93 2.47 13.13
N SER A 134 7.04 3.16 12.88
CA SER A 134 8.38 2.73 13.28
C SER A 134 8.56 2.71 14.79
N HIS A 135 7.88 3.61 15.51
CA HIS A 135 7.93 3.72 16.97
C HIS A 135 6.87 2.86 17.67
N ASP A 136 5.82 2.44 16.97
CA ASP A 136 4.78 1.59 17.54
C ASP A 136 5.27 0.14 17.66
N LYS A 137 5.52 -0.31 18.89
CA LYS A 137 5.97 -1.67 19.19
C LYS A 137 4.85 -2.71 19.07
N SER A 138 3.60 -2.30 18.97
CA SER A 138 2.44 -3.20 18.87
C SER A 138 2.29 -3.81 17.46
N VAL A 139 2.87 -3.18 16.44
CA VAL A 139 2.81 -3.63 15.06
C VAL A 139 4.01 -4.54 14.73
N ASP A 140 3.77 -5.66 14.04
CA ASP A 140 4.85 -6.55 13.57
C ASP A 140 5.85 -5.75 12.71
N PRO A 141 7.16 -5.82 12.99
CA PRO A 141 8.19 -5.14 12.21
C PRO A 141 8.12 -5.39 10.69
N LYS A 142 7.64 -6.57 10.27
CA LYS A 142 7.48 -6.93 8.86
C LYS A 142 6.28 -6.25 8.19
N SER A 143 5.31 -5.80 8.98
CA SER A 143 4.10 -5.13 8.50
C SER A 143 4.17 -3.61 8.60
N ARG A 144 5.31 -3.06 9.06
CA ARG A 144 5.52 -1.62 9.20
C ARG A 144 6.00 -1.05 7.87
N GLY A 145 5.24 -0.17 7.29
CA GLY A 145 5.68 0.52 6.09
C GLY A 145 4.56 1.22 5.36
N VAL A 146 4.95 2.13 4.49
CA VAL A 146 4.06 2.85 3.57
C VAL A 146 4.55 2.61 2.15
N ALA A 147 3.71 2.09 1.30
CA ALA A 147 3.99 1.98 -0.12
C ALA A 147 3.58 3.28 -0.83
N PHE A 148 4.53 3.90 -1.53
CA PHE A 148 4.28 5.13 -2.27
C PHE A 148 4.50 4.90 -3.78
N PHE A 149 3.44 5.00 -4.57
CA PHE A 149 3.46 4.83 -6.01
C PHE A 149 3.43 6.21 -6.67
N SER A 150 4.47 6.58 -7.40
CA SER A 150 4.57 7.86 -8.09
C SER A 150 4.73 7.66 -9.59
N LEU A 151 3.85 8.30 -10.38
CA LEU A 151 3.92 8.33 -11.85
C LEU A 151 4.56 9.61 -12.38
N GLU A 152 4.77 10.63 -11.51
CA GLU A 152 5.25 11.96 -11.91
C GLU A 152 6.69 12.21 -11.45
N MET A 153 7.08 11.68 -10.28
CA MET A 153 8.38 11.95 -9.66
C MET A 153 9.19 10.67 -9.49
N SER A 154 10.52 10.77 -9.69
CA SER A 154 11.43 9.66 -9.40
C SER A 154 11.59 9.42 -7.89
N ALA A 155 12.07 8.22 -7.52
CA ALA A 155 12.35 7.88 -6.13
C ALA A 155 13.34 8.84 -5.48
N ASP A 156 14.39 9.28 -6.23
CA ASP A 156 15.40 10.21 -5.74
C ASP A 156 14.81 11.58 -5.42
N GLN A 157 13.89 12.06 -6.25
CA GLN A 157 13.20 13.33 -6.02
C GLN A 157 12.30 13.27 -4.78
N LEU A 158 11.62 12.14 -4.56
CA LEU A 158 10.81 11.91 -3.37
C LEU A 158 11.68 11.84 -2.12
N ALA A 159 12.78 11.07 -2.18
CA ALA A 159 13.76 10.98 -1.09
C ALA A 159 14.35 12.35 -0.74
N GLY A 160 14.72 13.15 -1.74
CA GLY A 160 15.20 14.52 -1.55
C GLY A 160 14.18 15.43 -0.85
N ARG A 161 12.89 15.28 -1.16
CA ARG A 161 11.82 15.99 -0.45
C ARG A 161 11.72 15.58 1.01
N ILE A 162 11.72 14.29 1.29
CA ILE A 162 11.67 13.78 2.66
C ILE A 162 12.87 14.32 3.45
N LEU A 163 14.07 14.21 2.90
CA LEU A 163 15.28 14.74 3.53
C LEU A 163 15.19 16.25 3.80
N SER A 164 14.69 17.02 2.83
CA SER A 164 14.47 18.46 3.00
C SER A 164 13.51 18.77 4.15
N THR A 165 12.45 17.99 4.28
CA THR A 165 11.47 18.13 5.36
C THR A 165 12.07 17.77 6.72
N VAL A 166 12.73 16.62 6.81
CA VAL A 166 13.32 16.11 8.06
C VAL A 166 14.46 16.99 8.57
N THR A 167 15.33 17.46 7.67
CA THR A 167 16.47 18.30 8.02
C THR A 167 16.12 19.78 8.12
N GLN A 168 14.87 20.16 7.80
CA GLN A 168 14.42 21.56 7.69
C GLN A 168 15.33 22.41 6.79
N THR A 169 15.99 21.76 5.83
CA THR A 169 16.91 22.41 4.91
C THR A 169 16.26 22.56 3.54
N PRO A 170 16.18 23.76 2.96
CA PRO A 170 15.62 23.96 1.64
C PRO A 170 16.31 23.08 0.59
N GLY A 171 15.56 22.38 -0.26
CA GLY A 171 16.10 21.44 -1.24
C GLY A 171 17.17 22.02 -2.17
N HIS A 172 17.07 23.33 -2.54
CA HIS A 172 18.08 23.99 -3.36
C HIS A 172 19.44 24.13 -2.63
N LYS A 173 19.43 24.23 -1.30
CA LYS A 173 20.67 24.24 -0.51
C LYS A 173 21.29 22.86 -0.38
N MET A 174 20.46 21.81 -0.29
CA MET A 174 20.96 20.42 -0.26
C MET A 174 21.71 20.07 -1.53
N LEU A 175 21.17 20.43 -2.69
CA LEU A 175 21.83 20.19 -3.98
C LEU A 175 23.14 20.98 -4.12
N SER A 176 23.26 22.16 -3.50
CA SER A 176 24.50 22.92 -3.50
C SER A 176 25.54 22.42 -2.48
N LEU A 177 25.12 21.80 -1.38
CA LEU A 177 26.02 21.23 -0.37
C LEU A 177 26.71 19.96 -0.86
N ILE A 178 26.11 19.21 -1.77
CA ILE A 178 26.75 18.03 -2.41
C ILE A 178 27.98 18.44 -3.24
N HIS A 179 28.02 19.69 -3.74
CA HIS A 179 29.17 20.24 -4.47
C HIS A 179 30.26 20.87 -3.57
N ILE A 180 30.03 21.03 -2.28
CA ILE A 180 30.97 21.72 -1.36
C ILE A 180 31.83 20.72 -0.54
N SER A 181 31.53 19.42 -0.56
CA SER A 181 32.23 18.43 0.25
C SER A 181 33.31 17.65 -0.49
N GLU A 182 34.00 18.22 -1.49
CA GLU A 182 35.35 17.73 -1.83
C GLU A 182 36.34 18.38 -0.85
N PRO A 183 36.96 17.61 0.05
CA PRO A 183 38.05 18.14 0.83
C PRO A 183 39.20 18.43 -0.15
N THR A 184 39.47 19.72 -0.37
CA THR A 184 40.73 20.15 -0.96
C THR A 184 41.86 19.56 -0.11
N ARG A 185 42.50 18.50 -0.62
CA ARG A 185 43.76 18.00 -0.04
C ARG A 185 44.79 19.12 -0.16
N PRO A 186 45.35 19.59 0.95
CA PRO A 186 46.53 20.49 0.85
C PRO A 186 47.68 19.64 0.27
N TYR A 187 48.34 20.17 -0.72
CA TYR A 187 49.60 19.67 -1.27
C TYR A 187 50.70 19.71 -0.22
#